data_b4928f857c5b792fa097f54297846aaf
#
_entry.id   b4928f857c5b792fa097f54297846aaf
#
_cell.length_a   1.000
_cell.length_b   1.000
_cell.length_c   1.000
_cell.angle_alpha   90.00
_cell.angle_beta   90.00
_cell.angle_gamma   90.00
#
_symmetry.space_group_name_H-M   'P 1'
#
loop_
_entity.id
_entity.type
_entity.pdbx_description
1 polymer ?
#
loop_
_entity_poly.entity_id
_entity_poly.type
_entity_poly.pdbx_seq_one_letter_code
_entity_poly.pdbx_strand_id
1 'polypeptide(L)'
;LYQAGWNGVFAIEKNPCAYATLCHNLIEKKHHFKWPKWLPQKPLDILEVNEIYAEQLKGLRGTIDLVAGGPPCQGFSMAGRRIENDIRNQLVFAYIDFISMVMPKMLLFENVKGFTYAFDKRKNPNALPYSTLVIKKLKELGYDVCPLVIDFSDYGVPQRRKRFILVGVLNGKSGEAENFEKKLKANRERFFKRYKIPEHPTIADAISDLLRSNGEVETPDRKGFHSGLYAKTSNGYQVLMRHN
;
A
#
# COMPACT_ATOMS: atom_id res chain seq x y z
N LEU A 1 -8.32 0.79 -1.92
CA LEU A 1 -8.89 0.39 -3.21
C LEU A 1 -10.42 0.28 -3.12
N TYR A 2 -10.99 -0.38 -2.11
CA TYR A 2 -12.44 -0.47 -1.93
C TYR A 2 -13.14 0.89 -1.98
N GLN A 3 -12.69 1.87 -1.17
CA GLN A 3 -13.26 3.23 -1.16
C GLN A 3 -13.07 4.00 -2.49
N ALA A 4 -12.12 3.59 -3.31
CA ALA A 4 -11.91 4.13 -4.65
C ALA A 4 -12.74 3.42 -5.73
N GLY A 5 -13.66 2.52 -5.35
CA GLY A 5 -14.57 1.84 -6.26
C GLY A 5 -13.98 0.65 -7.02
N TRP A 6 -12.81 0.15 -6.62
CA TRP A 6 -12.23 -1.05 -7.22
C TRP A 6 -12.90 -2.32 -6.70
N ASN A 7 -13.08 -3.30 -7.57
CA ASN A 7 -13.51 -4.64 -7.19
C ASN A 7 -12.28 -5.53 -6.99
N GLY A 8 -12.16 -6.15 -5.82
CA GLY A 8 -11.05 -7.06 -5.51
C GLY A 8 -11.27 -8.43 -6.14
N VAL A 9 -10.18 -9.06 -6.59
CA VAL A 9 -10.19 -10.48 -6.99
C VAL A 9 -9.74 -11.33 -5.82
N PHE A 10 -8.56 -11.08 -5.28
CA PHE A 10 -8.04 -11.70 -4.05
C PHE A 10 -6.94 -10.82 -3.42
N ALA A 11 -6.48 -11.21 -2.25
CA ALA A 11 -5.32 -10.62 -1.59
C ALA A 11 -4.41 -11.73 -1.04
N ILE A 12 -3.11 -11.44 -0.97
CA ILE A 12 -2.09 -12.32 -0.40
C ILE A 12 -1.53 -11.64 0.84
N GLU A 13 -1.68 -12.26 1.99
CA GLU A 13 -1.16 -11.81 3.28
C GLU A 13 -0.70 -13.04 4.08
N LYS A 14 0.54 -13.02 4.54
CA LYS A 14 1.15 -14.15 5.27
C LYS A 14 0.84 -14.12 6.77
N ASN A 15 0.74 -12.91 7.35
CA ASN A 15 0.53 -12.78 8.78
C ASN A 15 -0.92 -13.13 9.15
N PRO A 16 -1.17 -14.12 10.03
CA PRO A 16 -2.52 -14.56 10.37
C PRO A 16 -3.39 -13.46 10.98
N CYS A 17 -2.83 -12.57 11.81
CA CYS A 17 -3.59 -11.48 12.43
C CYS A 17 -3.99 -10.41 11.40
N ALA A 18 -3.05 -10.05 10.51
CA ALA A 18 -3.33 -9.11 9.42
C ALA A 18 -4.35 -9.70 8.44
N TYR A 19 -4.23 -11.00 8.12
CA TYR A 19 -5.19 -11.70 7.29
C TYR A 19 -6.59 -11.75 7.93
N ALA A 20 -6.68 -12.05 9.24
CA ALA A 20 -7.97 -12.02 9.97
C ALA A 20 -8.63 -10.63 9.90
N THR A 21 -7.84 -9.55 10.05
CA THR A 21 -8.33 -8.18 9.90
C THR A 21 -8.83 -7.91 8.48
N LEU A 22 -8.13 -8.39 7.46
CA LEU A 22 -8.54 -8.30 6.06
C LEU A 22 -9.87 -9.05 5.83
N CYS A 23 -9.97 -10.30 6.31
CA CYS A 23 -11.19 -11.11 6.20
C CYS A 23 -12.39 -10.38 6.81
N HIS A 24 -12.26 -9.97 8.07
CA HIS A 24 -13.34 -9.29 8.78
C HIS A 24 -13.83 -8.02 8.05
N ASN A 25 -12.90 -7.18 7.62
CA ASN A 25 -13.28 -5.88 7.05
C ASN A 25 -13.67 -5.95 5.56
N LEU A 26 -12.96 -6.73 4.76
CA LEU A 26 -13.10 -6.67 3.30
C LEU A 26 -13.84 -7.87 2.70
N ILE A 27 -13.78 -9.05 3.34
CA ILE A 27 -14.51 -10.22 2.86
C ILE A 27 -15.89 -10.27 3.51
N GLU A 28 -15.97 -10.28 4.85
CA GLU A 28 -17.24 -10.47 5.58
C GLU A 28 -18.12 -9.21 5.56
N LYS A 29 -17.57 -8.05 5.95
CA LYS A 29 -18.36 -6.82 6.06
C LYS A 29 -18.62 -6.12 4.72
N LYS A 30 -17.64 -6.07 3.82
CA LYS A 30 -17.70 -5.26 2.60
C LYS A 30 -17.90 -6.08 1.33
N HIS A 31 -17.76 -7.42 1.40
CA HIS A 31 -17.88 -8.32 0.25
C HIS A 31 -17.06 -7.82 -0.96
N HIS A 32 -15.86 -7.29 -0.67
CA HIS A 32 -15.03 -6.60 -1.66
C HIS A 32 -14.48 -7.53 -2.73
N PHE A 33 -14.22 -8.80 -2.38
CA PHE A 33 -13.51 -9.73 -3.23
C PHE A 33 -14.45 -10.71 -3.96
N LYS A 34 -14.21 -10.88 -5.26
CA LYS A 34 -14.71 -12.01 -6.04
C LYS A 34 -13.67 -13.14 -6.01
N TRP A 35 -13.49 -13.75 -4.84
CA TRP A 35 -12.41 -14.69 -4.58
C TRP A 35 -12.47 -15.92 -5.47
N PRO A 36 -11.37 -16.27 -6.21
CA PRO A 36 -11.36 -17.39 -7.13
C PRO A 36 -11.35 -18.72 -6.35
N LYS A 37 -12.09 -19.71 -6.84
CA LYS A 37 -12.22 -21.03 -6.19
C LYS A 37 -10.90 -21.80 -6.03
N TRP A 38 -9.92 -21.51 -6.91
CA TRP A 38 -8.62 -22.19 -6.89
C TRP A 38 -7.68 -21.67 -5.79
N LEU A 39 -7.91 -20.49 -5.24
CA LEU A 39 -7.06 -19.89 -4.19
C LEU A 39 -7.74 -20.04 -2.82
N PRO A 40 -7.14 -20.75 -1.86
CA PRO A 40 -7.70 -20.88 -0.50
C PRO A 40 -7.79 -19.53 0.22
N GLN A 41 -8.90 -19.30 0.93
CA GLN A 41 -9.06 -18.13 1.80
C GLN A 41 -8.38 -18.40 3.17
N LYS A 42 -7.05 -18.26 3.21
CA LYS A 42 -6.21 -18.42 4.39
C LYS A 42 -4.95 -17.53 4.29
N PRO A 43 -4.19 -17.35 5.37
CA PRO A 43 -2.87 -16.73 5.28
C PRO A 43 -1.98 -17.46 4.27
N LEU A 44 -1.38 -16.72 3.32
CA LEU A 44 -0.56 -17.26 2.24
C LEU A 44 0.73 -16.47 2.08
N ASP A 45 1.84 -17.18 1.88
CA ASP A 45 3.10 -16.60 1.47
C ASP A 45 3.13 -16.38 -0.05
N ILE A 46 3.54 -15.20 -0.51
CA ILE A 46 3.63 -14.89 -1.94
C ILE A 46 4.61 -15.83 -2.68
N LEU A 47 5.65 -16.30 -2.03
CA LEU A 47 6.59 -17.26 -2.61
C LEU A 47 5.88 -18.59 -2.92
N GLU A 48 5.12 -19.11 -1.95
CA GLU A 48 4.32 -20.33 -2.14
C GLU A 48 3.23 -20.14 -3.20
N VAL A 49 2.58 -18.98 -3.20
CA VAL A 49 1.54 -18.67 -4.20
C VAL A 49 2.12 -18.63 -5.61
N ASN A 50 3.28 -18.03 -5.80
CA ASN A 50 3.96 -17.97 -7.08
C ASN A 50 4.38 -19.35 -7.60
N GLU A 51 4.76 -20.24 -6.69
CA GLU A 51 5.18 -21.60 -7.04
C GLU A 51 3.97 -22.51 -7.32
N ILE A 52 3.04 -22.59 -6.35
CA ILE A 52 1.94 -23.57 -6.38
C ILE A 52 0.88 -23.19 -7.42
N TYR A 53 0.59 -21.89 -7.59
CA TYR A 53 -0.50 -21.41 -8.43
C TYR A 53 -0.02 -20.69 -9.70
N ALA A 54 1.20 -20.97 -10.16
CA ALA A 54 1.82 -20.31 -11.31
C ALA A 54 0.92 -20.33 -12.56
N GLU A 55 0.32 -21.48 -12.89
CA GLU A 55 -0.54 -21.62 -14.08
C GLU A 55 -1.85 -20.85 -13.94
N GLN A 56 -2.47 -20.85 -12.76
CA GLN A 56 -3.67 -20.09 -12.49
C GLN A 56 -3.39 -18.57 -12.55
N LEU A 57 -2.24 -18.13 -12.03
CA LEU A 57 -1.79 -16.74 -12.12
C LEU A 57 -1.55 -16.32 -13.57
N LYS A 58 -0.90 -17.16 -14.38
CA LYS A 58 -0.74 -16.90 -15.83
C LYS A 58 -2.09 -16.85 -16.55
N GLY A 59 -3.08 -17.64 -16.12
CA GLY A 59 -4.44 -17.61 -16.62
C GLY A 59 -5.18 -16.28 -16.37
N LEU A 60 -4.70 -15.45 -15.42
CA LEU A 60 -5.23 -14.12 -15.16
C LEU A 60 -4.65 -13.03 -16.08
N ARG A 61 -3.66 -13.36 -16.90
CA ARG A 61 -2.98 -12.41 -17.78
C ARG A 61 -3.97 -11.64 -18.67
N GLY A 62 -3.86 -10.30 -18.64
CA GLY A 62 -4.73 -9.41 -19.40
C GLY A 62 -6.13 -9.19 -18.82
N THR A 63 -6.52 -9.93 -17.76
CA THR A 63 -7.84 -9.78 -17.13
C THR A 63 -7.82 -8.88 -15.89
N ILE A 64 -6.64 -8.64 -15.30
CA ILE A 64 -6.48 -7.83 -14.09
C ILE A 64 -6.13 -6.40 -14.47
N ASP A 65 -6.93 -5.45 -13.99
CA ASP A 65 -6.68 -4.03 -14.23
C ASP A 65 -5.58 -3.47 -13.36
N LEU A 66 -5.52 -3.86 -12.06
CA LEU A 66 -4.56 -3.32 -11.10
C LEU A 66 -4.06 -4.40 -10.13
N VAL A 67 -2.75 -4.49 -9.98
CA VAL A 67 -2.10 -5.14 -8.84
C VAL A 67 -1.45 -4.08 -7.97
N ALA A 68 -1.86 -4.00 -6.70
CA ALA A 68 -1.25 -3.12 -5.71
C ALA A 68 -0.53 -3.96 -4.64
N GLY A 69 0.73 -3.62 -4.36
CA GLY A 69 1.52 -4.33 -3.36
C GLY A 69 2.53 -3.45 -2.65
N GLY A 70 2.78 -3.79 -1.37
CA GLY A 70 3.80 -3.17 -0.54
C GLY A 70 4.65 -4.25 0.13
N PRO A 71 5.55 -4.95 -0.60
CA PRO A 71 6.37 -5.99 0.00
C PRO A 71 7.22 -5.41 1.14
N PRO A 72 7.37 -6.14 2.27
CA PRO A 72 8.06 -5.62 3.44
C PRO A 72 9.50 -5.23 3.14
N CYS A 73 9.93 -4.14 3.76
CA CYS A 73 11.16 -3.43 3.47
C CYS A 73 12.10 -3.35 4.69
N GLN A 74 12.03 -4.30 5.62
CA GLN A 74 12.78 -4.18 6.87
C GLN A 74 14.31 -4.09 6.66
N GLY A 75 14.85 -4.63 5.57
CA GLY A 75 16.24 -4.44 5.16
C GLY A 75 16.58 -3.01 4.68
N PHE A 76 15.58 -2.18 4.34
CA PHE A 76 15.79 -0.83 3.78
C PHE A 76 15.40 0.30 4.74
N SER A 77 14.76 0.00 5.87
CA SER A 77 14.32 1.00 6.82
C SER A 77 15.52 1.74 7.43
N MET A 78 15.44 3.06 7.48
CA MET A 78 16.45 3.92 8.16
C MET A 78 16.52 3.63 9.66
N ALA A 79 15.45 3.10 10.26
CA ALA A 79 15.39 2.70 11.66
C ALA A 79 15.89 1.27 11.90
N GLY A 80 16.19 0.48 10.85
CA GLY A 80 16.65 -0.90 10.92
C GLY A 80 18.14 -1.07 10.59
N ARG A 81 18.64 -2.30 10.78
CA ARG A 81 20.06 -2.68 10.49
C ARG A 81 20.32 -2.88 9.00
N ARG A 82 19.85 -2.14 8.09
CA ARG A 82 20.07 -2.18 6.62
C ARG A 82 20.97 -3.36 6.17
N ILE A 83 20.42 -4.58 6.14
CA ILE A 83 21.16 -5.80 5.79
C ILE A 83 20.89 -6.12 4.31
N GLU A 84 21.92 -6.10 3.49
CA GLU A 84 21.84 -6.32 2.03
C GLU A 84 21.29 -7.72 1.68
N ASN A 85 21.70 -8.75 2.42
CA ASN A 85 21.28 -10.15 2.21
C ASN A 85 20.09 -10.57 3.10
N ASP A 86 19.24 -9.63 3.50
CA ASP A 86 18.03 -9.97 4.25
C ASP A 86 17.06 -10.76 3.34
N ILE A 87 16.63 -11.92 3.81
CA ILE A 87 15.66 -12.79 3.10
C ILE A 87 14.37 -12.05 2.69
N ARG A 88 14.03 -10.99 3.42
CA ARG A 88 12.88 -10.14 3.11
C ARG A 88 13.05 -9.31 1.84
N ASN A 89 14.28 -9.12 1.38
CA ASN A 89 14.56 -8.48 0.09
C ASN A 89 14.08 -9.36 -1.07
N GLN A 90 13.98 -10.69 -0.86
CA GLN A 90 13.43 -11.64 -1.83
C GLN A 90 11.94 -11.37 -2.11
N LEU A 91 11.20 -10.83 -1.14
CA LEU A 91 9.77 -10.52 -1.31
C LEU A 91 9.50 -9.42 -2.34
N VAL A 92 10.47 -8.52 -2.56
CA VAL A 92 10.43 -7.54 -3.65
C VAL A 92 10.48 -8.24 -5.00
N PHE A 93 11.35 -9.24 -5.15
CA PHE A 93 11.45 -10.01 -6.38
C PHE A 93 10.26 -10.95 -6.57
N ALA A 94 9.75 -11.55 -5.48
CA ALA A 94 8.53 -12.33 -5.52
C ALA A 94 7.30 -11.51 -6.01
N TYR A 95 7.23 -10.22 -5.62
CA TYR A 95 6.22 -9.31 -6.18
C TYR A 95 6.41 -9.13 -7.70
N ILE A 96 7.65 -8.95 -8.18
CA ILE A 96 7.93 -8.81 -9.62
C ILE A 96 7.60 -10.10 -10.38
N ASP A 97 7.93 -11.26 -9.80
CA ASP A 97 7.61 -12.56 -10.39
C ASP A 97 6.09 -12.73 -10.50
N PHE A 98 5.34 -12.35 -9.45
CA PHE A 98 3.88 -12.29 -9.50
C PHE A 98 3.38 -11.38 -10.63
N ILE A 99 3.93 -10.17 -10.75
CA ILE A 99 3.59 -9.24 -11.84
C ILE A 99 3.89 -9.86 -13.21
N SER A 100 5.01 -10.57 -13.37
CA SER A 100 5.39 -11.21 -14.65
C SER A 100 4.44 -12.31 -15.08
N MET A 101 3.80 -12.99 -14.13
CA MET A 101 2.79 -14.02 -14.40
C MET A 101 1.44 -13.40 -14.73
N VAL A 102 0.96 -12.49 -13.91
CA VAL A 102 -0.38 -11.88 -14.02
C VAL A 102 -0.43 -10.82 -15.12
N MET A 103 0.64 -10.10 -15.37
CA MET A 103 0.73 -8.99 -16.35
C MET A 103 -0.49 -8.06 -16.27
N PRO A 104 -0.76 -7.42 -15.09
CA PRO A 104 -1.89 -6.51 -14.95
C PRO A 104 -1.72 -5.27 -15.85
N LYS A 105 -2.84 -4.62 -16.23
CA LYS A 105 -2.78 -3.38 -17.02
C LYS A 105 -2.05 -2.25 -16.29
N MET A 106 -2.22 -2.20 -14.96
CA MET A 106 -1.53 -1.23 -14.10
C MET A 106 -0.96 -1.93 -12.88
N LEU A 107 0.11 -1.38 -12.33
CA LEU A 107 0.64 -1.78 -11.04
C LEU A 107 0.88 -0.56 -10.13
N LEU A 108 0.75 -0.78 -8.82
CA LEU A 108 1.13 0.16 -7.78
C LEU A 108 2.01 -0.58 -6.78
N PHE A 109 3.24 -0.10 -6.64
CA PHE A 109 4.21 -0.65 -5.69
C PHE A 109 4.51 0.42 -4.63
N GLU A 110 4.41 0.06 -3.36
CA GLU A 110 4.72 0.95 -2.23
C GLU A 110 5.91 0.43 -1.44
N ASN A 111 6.77 1.36 -1.01
CA ASN A 111 7.86 1.03 -0.10
C ASN A 111 8.30 2.27 0.71
N VAL A 112 9.23 2.10 1.67
CA VAL A 112 9.80 3.23 2.41
C VAL A 112 10.73 4.06 1.54
N LYS A 113 10.91 5.35 1.87
CA LYS A 113 11.87 6.22 1.17
C LYS A 113 13.28 5.62 1.11
N GLY A 114 13.71 4.88 2.13
CA GLY A 114 15.03 4.20 2.16
C GLY A 114 15.27 3.21 1.01
N PHE A 115 14.21 2.75 0.35
CA PHE A 115 14.26 1.91 -0.84
C PHE A 115 14.96 2.60 -2.04
N THR A 116 14.97 3.93 -2.06
CA THR A 116 15.67 4.73 -3.09
C THR A 116 17.14 4.98 -2.80
N TYR A 117 17.67 4.46 -1.70
CA TYR A 117 19.08 4.64 -1.34
C TYR A 117 19.86 3.35 -1.56
N ALA A 118 21.06 3.46 -2.15
CA ALA A 118 21.99 2.36 -2.24
C ALA A 118 22.41 1.87 -0.83
N PHE A 119 22.72 0.59 -0.71
CA PHE A 119 23.39 0.07 0.47
C PHE A 119 24.81 0.67 0.62
N ASP A 120 25.49 0.31 1.69
CA ASP A 120 26.79 0.90 2.02
C ASP A 120 27.80 0.75 0.85
N LYS A 121 28.03 1.84 0.14
CA LYS A 121 28.97 1.89 -0.98
C LYS A 121 30.42 1.59 -0.60
N ARG A 122 30.76 1.66 0.70
CA ARG A 122 32.10 1.27 1.18
C ARG A 122 32.29 -0.24 1.10
N LYS A 123 31.22 -1.02 1.27
CA LYS A 123 31.23 -2.49 1.15
C LYS A 123 31.03 -2.94 -0.30
N ASN A 124 30.23 -2.21 -1.07
CA ASN A 124 29.96 -2.49 -2.47
C ASN A 124 29.87 -1.17 -3.25
N PRO A 125 30.97 -0.71 -3.88
CA PRO A 125 31.01 0.55 -4.62
C PRO A 125 29.98 0.64 -5.76
N ASN A 126 29.60 -0.51 -6.32
CA ASN A 126 28.65 -0.62 -7.43
C ASN A 126 27.20 -0.89 -6.96
N ALA A 127 26.93 -0.85 -5.64
CA ALA A 127 25.59 -1.08 -5.12
C ALA A 127 24.60 -0.07 -5.69
N LEU A 128 23.58 -0.60 -6.34
CA LEU A 128 22.45 0.19 -6.85
C LEU A 128 21.29 0.20 -5.82
N PRO A 129 20.51 1.27 -5.77
CA PRO A 129 19.24 1.25 -5.03
C PRO A 129 18.33 0.12 -5.55
N TYR A 130 17.64 -0.55 -4.66
CA TYR A 130 16.65 -1.57 -5.08
C TYR A 130 15.54 -0.98 -5.95
N SER A 131 15.17 0.28 -5.75
CA SER A 131 14.26 0.99 -6.64
C SER A 131 14.72 0.97 -8.09
N THR A 132 16.03 1.14 -8.34
CA THR A 132 16.61 1.09 -9.69
C THR A 132 16.47 -0.30 -10.31
N LEU A 133 16.70 -1.36 -9.51
CA LEU A 133 16.55 -2.76 -9.97
C LEU A 133 15.08 -3.09 -10.30
N VAL A 134 14.16 -2.67 -9.44
CA VAL A 134 12.72 -2.87 -9.66
C VAL A 134 12.25 -2.13 -10.91
N ILE A 135 12.63 -0.86 -11.07
CA ILE A 135 12.30 -0.07 -12.26
C ILE A 135 12.81 -0.75 -13.53
N LYS A 136 14.08 -1.22 -13.52
CA LYS A 136 14.67 -1.92 -14.66
C LYS A 136 13.86 -3.17 -15.03
N LYS A 137 13.58 -4.04 -14.04
CA LYS A 137 12.82 -5.28 -14.27
C LYS A 137 11.41 -5.03 -14.79
N LEU A 138 10.71 -4.03 -14.26
CA LEU A 138 9.36 -3.69 -14.73
C LEU A 138 9.38 -3.11 -16.15
N LYS A 139 10.39 -2.31 -16.52
CA LYS A 139 10.59 -1.85 -17.91
C LYS A 139 10.87 -3.01 -18.86
N GLU A 140 11.67 -3.99 -18.44
CA GLU A 140 11.93 -5.22 -19.21
C GLU A 140 10.65 -6.04 -19.45
N LEU A 141 9.68 -5.96 -18.53
CA LEU A 141 8.34 -6.56 -18.68
C LEU A 141 7.38 -5.72 -19.55
N GLY A 142 7.81 -4.58 -20.08
CA GLY A 142 7.00 -3.72 -20.95
C GLY A 142 6.15 -2.67 -20.22
N TYR A 143 6.44 -2.38 -18.96
CA TYR A 143 5.75 -1.29 -18.25
C TYR A 143 6.42 0.06 -18.47
N ASP A 144 5.62 1.08 -18.82
CA ASP A 144 5.98 2.47 -18.58
C ASP A 144 5.81 2.76 -17.08
N VAL A 145 6.83 3.34 -16.43
CA VAL A 145 6.86 3.46 -14.96
C VAL A 145 7.17 4.86 -14.50
N CYS A 146 6.43 5.32 -13.48
CA CYS A 146 6.63 6.60 -12.82
C CYS A 146 6.99 6.37 -11.35
N PRO A 147 8.27 6.53 -10.96
CA PRO A 147 8.71 6.48 -9.57
C PRO A 147 8.50 7.82 -8.88
N LEU A 148 7.86 7.82 -7.71
CA LEU A 148 7.55 8.99 -6.90
C LEU A 148 8.04 8.82 -5.47
N VAL A 149 8.42 9.93 -4.82
CA VAL A 149 8.55 9.97 -3.36
C VAL A 149 7.51 10.96 -2.84
N ILE A 150 6.46 10.42 -2.21
CA ILE A 150 5.33 11.20 -1.72
C ILE A 150 5.47 11.38 -0.21
N ASP A 151 5.35 12.62 0.27
CA ASP A 151 5.07 12.88 1.68
C ASP A 151 3.56 12.94 1.88
N PHE A 152 3.01 11.99 2.63
CA PHE A 152 1.56 11.94 2.84
C PHE A 152 1.01 13.13 3.63
N SER A 153 1.88 13.87 4.35
CA SER A 153 1.47 15.13 4.99
C SER A 153 0.99 16.16 3.97
N ASP A 154 1.52 16.15 2.75
CA ASP A 154 1.10 17.03 1.67
C ASP A 154 -0.30 16.68 1.13
N TYR A 155 -0.82 15.51 1.48
CA TYR A 155 -2.12 14.98 1.04
C TYR A 155 -3.13 14.81 2.19
N GLY A 156 -2.97 15.57 3.26
CA GLY A 156 -3.93 15.65 4.34
C GLY A 156 -3.78 14.58 5.42
N VAL A 157 -2.68 13.83 5.45
CA VAL A 157 -2.39 12.91 6.56
C VAL A 157 -1.64 13.68 7.66
N PRO A 158 -2.10 13.68 8.93
CA PRO A 158 -1.47 14.43 10.03
C PRO A 158 -0.20 13.73 10.54
N GLN A 159 0.64 13.29 9.63
CA GLN A 159 1.90 12.61 9.88
C GLN A 159 2.89 12.87 8.75
N ARG A 160 4.09 13.25 9.07
CA ARG A 160 5.21 13.30 8.13
C ARG A 160 5.62 11.87 7.76
N ARG A 161 5.13 11.38 6.62
CA ARG A 161 5.33 10.00 6.19
C ARG A 161 5.71 9.94 4.70
N LYS A 162 7.02 9.88 4.44
CA LYS A 162 7.54 9.76 3.08
C LYS A 162 7.54 8.30 2.64
N ARG A 163 7.00 8.05 1.45
CA ARG A 163 6.97 6.73 0.82
C ARG A 163 7.42 6.79 -0.62
N PHE A 164 8.14 5.77 -1.03
CA PHE A 164 8.38 5.48 -2.42
C PHE A 164 7.12 4.83 -2.99
N ILE A 165 6.56 5.43 -4.03
CA ILE A 165 5.42 4.91 -4.79
C ILE A 165 5.88 4.77 -6.23
N LEU A 166 5.63 3.60 -6.83
CA LEU A 166 5.89 3.38 -8.23
C LEU A 166 4.59 2.94 -8.89
N VAL A 167 4.20 3.65 -9.92
CA VAL A 167 3.05 3.31 -10.76
C VAL A 167 3.59 2.82 -12.10
N GLY A 168 3.04 1.73 -12.61
CA GLY A 168 3.36 1.21 -13.94
C GLY A 168 2.11 1.02 -14.78
N VAL A 169 2.22 1.26 -16.08
CA VAL A 169 1.18 1.04 -17.09
C VAL A 169 1.74 0.10 -18.14
N LEU A 170 1.10 -1.05 -18.34
CA LEU A 170 1.54 -2.06 -19.30
C LEU A 170 1.37 -1.54 -20.73
N ASN A 171 2.40 -1.68 -21.56
CA ASN A 171 2.43 -1.16 -22.93
C ASN A 171 2.05 0.32 -23.04
N GLY A 172 2.22 1.08 -21.94
CA GLY A 172 1.95 2.51 -21.89
C GLY A 172 2.89 3.27 -22.83
N LYS A 173 2.38 4.36 -23.43
CA LYS A 173 3.24 5.29 -24.15
C LYS A 173 4.24 5.91 -23.15
N SER A 174 5.43 6.23 -23.62
CA SER A 174 6.44 6.89 -22.77
C SER A 174 5.85 8.10 -22.06
N GLY A 175 5.93 8.11 -20.72
CA GLY A 175 5.37 9.16 -19.87
C GLY A 175 3.88 9.00 -19.53
N GLU A 176 3.20 7.93 -19.94
CA GLU A 176 1.79 7.71 -19.59
C GLU A 176 1.60 7.53 -18.08
N ALA A 177 2.49 6.80 -17.42
CA ALA A 177 2.47 6.62 -15.98
C ALA A 177 2.64 7.95 -15.21
N GLU A 178 3.32 8.96 -15.79
CA GLU A 178 3.47 10.30 -15.20
C GLU A 178 2.13 11.05 -15.06
N ASN A 179 1.10 10.67 -15.84
CA ASN A 179 -0.24 11.22 -15.70
C ASN A 179 -0.83 10.97 -14.32
N PHE A 180 -0.39 9.89 -13.63
CA PHE A 180 -0.80 9.63 -12.25
C PHE A 180 -0.36 10.77 -11.33
N GLU A 181 0.90 11.21 -11.39
CA GLU A 181 1.40 12.30 -10.57
C GLU A 181 0.67 13.62 -10.86
N LYS A 182 0.49 13.93 -12.15
CA LYS A 182 -0.23 15.15 -12.59
C LYS A 182 -1.66 15.16 -12.05
N LYS A 183 -2.38 14.03 -12.17
CA LYS A 183 -3.74 13.89 -11.65
C LYS A 183 -3.79 13.92 -10.12
N LEU A 184 -2.82 13.31 -9.44
CA LEU A 184 -2.73 13.33 -7.99
C LEU A 184 -2.60 14.77 -7.47
N LYS A 185 -1.69 15.55 -8.05
CA LYS A 185 -1.49 16.97 -7.71
C LYS A 185 -2.73 17.81 -8.03
N ALA A 186 -3.31 17.66 -9.22
CA ALA A 186 -4.48 18.42 -9.65
C ALA A 186 -5.74 18.14 -8.80
N ASN A 187 -5.89 16.93 -8.29
CA ASN A 187 -7.05 16.57 -7.47
C ASN A 187 -6.89 16.90 -5.98
N ARG A 188 -5.66 17.19 -5.50
CA ARG A 188 -5.38 17.49 -4.09
C ARG A 188 -6.25 18.63 -3.55
N GLU A 189 -6.22 19.79 -4.21
CA GLU A 189 -6.98 20.96 -3.77
C GLU A 189 -8.50 20.71 -3.80
N ARG A 190 -8.96 20.03 -4.85
CA ARG A 190 -10.38 19.67 -4.98
C ARG A 190 -10.81 18.75 -3.84
N PHE A 191 -10.00 17.78 -3.46
CA PHE A 191 -10.25 16.89 -2.33
C PHE A 191 -10.32 17.68 -1.02
N PHE A 192 -9.36 18.56 -0.74
CA PHE A 192 -9.33 19.37 0.49
C PHE A 192 -10.56 20.27 0.60
N LYS A 193 -10.92 20.96 -0.48
CA LYS A 193 -12.13 21.79 -0.53
C LYS A 193 -13.40 20.97 -0.27
N ARG A 194 -13.52 19.81 -0.93
CA ARG A 194 -14.70 18.95 -0.81
C ARG A 194 -14.93 18.47 0.61
N TYR A 195 -13.87 18.06 1.30
CA TYR A 195 -13.96 17.50 2.65
C TYR A 195 -13.65 18.50 3.76
N LYS A 196 -13.43 19.77 3.42
CA LYS A 196 -13.06 20.83 4.37
C LYS A 196 -11.87 20.45 5.26
N ILE A 197 -10.87 19.83 4.66
CA ILE A 197 -9.64 19.40 5.34
C ILE A 197 -8.66 20.57 5.33
N PRO A 198 -8.00 20.90 6.45
CA PRO A 198 -6.90 21.87 6.47
C PRO A 198 -5.77 21.45 5.52
N GLU A 199 -5.07 22.39 4.92
CA GLU A 199 -3.97 22.09 4.01
C GLU A 199 -2.86 21.27 4.69
N HIS A 200 -2.61 21.54 5.97
CA HIS A 200 -1.67 20.82 6.82
C HIS A 200 -2.37 20.41 8.12
N PRO A 201 -3.14 19.32 8.14
CA PRO A 201 -3.83 18.87 9.33
C PRO A 201 -2.84 18.48 10.41
N THR A 202 -3.10 18.93 11.62
CA THR A 202 -2.31 18.60 12.82
C THR A 202 -2.86 17.35 13.50
N ILE A 203 -2.11 16.82 14.46
CA ILE A 203 -2.61 15.73 15.33
C ILE A 203 -3.86 16.20 16.09
N ALA A 204 -3.91 17.45 16.53
CA ALA A 204 -5.09 17.99 17.20
C ALA A 204 -6.32 17.97 16.29
N ASP A 205 -6.18 18.35 15.00
CA ASP A 205 -7.28 18.24 14.04
C ASP A 205 -7.78 16.80 13.87
N ALA A 206 -6.88 15.82 13.98
CA ALA A 206 -7.22 14.43 13.77
C ALA A 206 -7.89 13.75 14.96
N ILE A 207 -7.47 14.05 16.20
CA ILE A 207 -7.82 13.25 17.39
C ILE A 207 -8.30 14.09 18.59
N SER A 208 -8.57 15.40 18.44
CA SER A 208 -9.07 16.22 19.57
C SER A 208 -10.47 15.78 20.05
N ASP A 209 -11.19 15.01 19.28
CA ASP A 209 -12.45 14.34 19.67
C ASP A 209 -12.25 13.04 20.50
N LEU A 210 -11.00 12.60 20.69
CA LEU A 210 -10.60 11.39 21.44
C LEU A 210 -9.96 11.72 22.80
N LEU A 211 -10.27 12.87 23.38
CA LEU A 211 -9.69 13.23 24.67
C LEU A 211 -10.20 12.27 25.77
N ARG A 212 -9.29 11.90 26.66
CA ARG A 212 -9.61 11.02 27.80
C ARG A 212 -10.73 11.58 28.70
N SER A 213 -10.86 12.90 28.73
CA SER A 213 -11.95 13.61 29.45
C SER A 213 -13.36 13.30 28.90
N ASN A 214 -13.48 12.75 27.68
CA ASN A 214 -14.76 12.34 27.14
C ASN A 214 -15.30 11.03 27.71
N GLY A 215 -14.48 10.35 28.56
CA GLY A 215 -14.80 9.05 29.14
C GLY A 215 -14.24 7.87 28.33
N GLU A 216 -14.38 6.70 28.89
CA GLU A 216 -13.89 5.42 28.34
C GLU A 216 -15.00 4.37 28.39
N VAL A 217 -14.96 3.41 27.47
CA VAL A 217 -15.85 2.25 27.40
C VAL A 217 -15.02 0.98 27.25
N GLU A 218 -15.43 -0.11 27.91
CA GLU A 218 -14.76 -1.40 27.72
C GLU A 218 -14.90 -1.86 26.27
N THR A 219 -13.81 -2.34 25.68
CA THR A 219 -13.84 -2.83 24.31
C THR A 219 -14.58 -4.18 24.24
N PRO A 220 -15.48 -4.39 23.26
CA PRO A 220 -16.29 -5.60 23.18
C PRO A 220 -15.48 -6.86 22.84
N ASP A 221 -14.30 -6.69 22.29
CA ASP A 221 -13.44 -7.76 21.77
C ASP A 221 -12.36 -8.20 22.78
N ARG A 222 -12.11 -7.44 23.84
CA ARG A 222 -11.07 -7.79 24.83
C ARG A 222 -11.39 -7.26 26.22
N LYS A 223 -11.73 -8.16 27.14
CA LYS A 223 -12.01 -7.85 28.54
C LYS A 223 -10.84 -7.12 29.22
N GLY A 224 -11.15 -6.06 29.97
CA GLY A 224 -10.18 -5.23 30.69
C GLY A 224 -9.45 -4.21 29.80
N PHE A 225 -9.78 -4.11 28.53
CA PHE A 225 -9.34 -3.02 27.66
C PHE A 225 -10.44 -1.98 27.50
N HIS A 226 -10.05 -0.71 27.55
CA HIS A 226 -10.95 0.42 27.39
C HIS A 226 -10.54 1.24 26.17
N SER A 227 -11.53 1.66 25.39
CA SER A 227 -11.39 2.64 24.32
C SER A 227 -11.98 3.96 24.74
N GLY A 228 -11.39 5.08 24.29
CA GLY A 228 -11.94 6.39 24.52
C GLY A 228 -13.26 6.61 23.79
N LEU A 229 -14.18 7.31 24.40
CA LEU A 229 -15.40 7.76 23.75
C LEU A 229 -15.10 8.93 22.81
N TYR A 230 -15.72 8.91 21.62
CA TYR A 230 -15.65 10.02 20.70
C TYR A 230 -16.55 11.17 21.17
N ALA A 231 -16.00 12.39 21.23
CA ALA A 231 -16.80 13.59 21.30
C ALA A 231 -17.41 13.95 19.93
N LYS A 232 -18.22 15.00 19.89
CA LYS A 232 -18.73 15.56 18.62
C LYS A 232 -17.56 16.02 17.75
N THR A 233 -17.59 15.65 16.48
CA THR A 233 -16.59 16.10 15.50
C THR A 233 -16.57 17.62 15.38
N SER A 234 -15.36 18.22 15.37
CA SER A 234 -15.15 19.67 15.35
C SER A 234 -14.67 20.21 14.00
N ASN A 235 -14.27 19.34 13.08
CA ASN A 235 -13.72 19.73 11.78
C ASN A 235 -13.96 18.67 10.69
N GLY A 236 -13.71 19.05 9.44
CA GLY A 236 -13.95 18.18 8.28
C GLY A 236 -13.08 16.92 8.26
N TYR A 237 -11.87 16.96 8.83
CA TYR A 237 -11.01 15.79 8.94
C TYR A 237 -11.65 14.72 9.83
N GLN A 238 -12.11 15.08 11.03
CA GLN A 238 -12.80 14.17 11.94
C GLN A 238 -14.09 13.62 11.32
N VAL A 239 -14.88 14.48 10.67
CA VAL A 239 -16.08 14.02 9.94
C VAL A 239 -15.71 12.95 8.92
N LEU A 240 -14.72 13.20 8.08
CA LEU A 240 -14.27 12.22 7.08
C LEU A 240 -13.82 10.89 7.70
N MET A 241 -13.09 10.95 8.82
CA MET A 241 -12.50 9.76 9.45
C MET A 241 -13.48 8.96 10.33
N ARG A 242 -14.60 9.55 10.77
CA ARG A 242 -15.57 8.88 11.65
C ARG A 242 -16.80 8.34 10.90
N HIS A 243 -17.03 8.79 9.68
CA HIS A 243 -18.21 8.42 8.87
C HIS A 243 -17.86 7.52 7.66
N ASN A 244 -16.64 6.96 7.61
CA ASN A 244 -16.22 6.03 6.55
C ASN A 244 -16.22 4.58 7.02
#